data_c929694986c4a7b8bc22c8cf8e53bcca
#
_entry.id   c929694986c4a7b8bc22c8cf8e53bcca
#
_cell.length_a   1.000
_cell.length_b   1.000
_cell.length_c   1.000
_cell.angle_alpha   90.00
_cell.angle_beta   90.00
_cell.angle_gamma   90.00
#
_symmetry.space_group_name_H-M   'P 1'
#
loop_
_entity.id
_entity.type
_entity.pdbx_description
1 polymer ?
#
loop_
_entity_poly.entity_id
_entity_poly.type
_entity_poly.pdbx_seq_one_letter_code
_entity_poly.pdbx_strand_id
1 'polypeptide(L)'
;LPYVIRGAGGSTGLDLLAASGANGFRTWGADDIGPLLDRADSLGLTVTVGFWMGQEQQGFDYSDPQQVARQVERAREAILRYKDHPAVLAWGLGNEMEGFKDGGNPAVWAAVDSLGALAHRLDPDHPTLTVMAELGGQRVESVHRYCPNIDIVGINSYGGAASIPGRYRSLGGTKPYVVCEYGAPGTWEIGRNAWGAVEEWPSTEKAGFYRRTYDALTADSGLCLGSYAFLWGWKPEATPTWYGILLPDGSRLAAADALAEAWSGRPPANRCPAIEGLSLDGPGEVAPGARVRAVLKAGDPEGDPLAATWVLTRDASQYETGGVDQAAMPS
;
A
#
# COMPACT_ATOMS: atom_id res chain seq x y z
N LEU A 1 9.52 -24.60 4.26
CA LEU A 1 8.69 -23.99 3.22
C LEU A 1 9.23 -22.60 2.92
N PRO A 2 9.24 -22.14 1.67
CA PRO A 2 9.64 -20.77 1.35
C PRO A 2 8.74 -19.78 2.09
N TYR A 3 9.33 -18.68 2.60
CA TYR A 3 8.59 -17.61 3.24
C TYR A 3 7.89 -16.78 2.17
N VAL A 4 6.57 -16.70 2.24
CA VAL A 4 5.76 -15.86 1.36
C VAL A 4 5.10 -14.77 2.19
N ILE A 5 5.32 -13.52 1.82
CA ILE A 5 4.78 -12.36 2.53
C ILE A 5 3.26 -12.29 2.31
N ARG A 6 2.54 -12.28 3.42
CA ARG A 6 1.10 -12.03 3.52
C ARG A 6 0.93 -10.85 4.48
N GLY A 7 0.89 -9.66 3.95
CA GLY A 7 0.96 -8.49 4.80
C GLY A 7 0.22 -7.28 4.27
N ALA A 8 0.40 -6.18 4.99
CA ALA A 8 -0.14 -4.89 4.61
C ALA A 8 0.83 -3.76 4.93
N GLY A 9 0.70 -2.64 4.25
CA GLY A 9 1.38 -1.39 4.59
C GLY A 9 0.67 -0.69 5.73
N GLY A 10 1.41 -0.15 6.69
CA GLY A 10 0.88 0.51 7.88
C GLY A 10 1.02 -0.32 9.15
N SER A 11 0.93 0.36 10.29
CA SER A 11 1.22 -0.20 11.62
C SER A 11 0.08 -0.04 12.62
N THR A 12 -1.10 0.35 12.17
CA THR A 12 -2.28 0.50 13.03
C THR A 12 -2.91 -0.87 13.32
N GLY A 13 -3.34 -1.12 14.55
CA GLY A 13 -4.11 -2.33 14.89
C GLY A 13 -3.38 -3.64 14.57
N LEU A 14 -2.10 -3.78 14.94
CA LEU A 14 -1.27 -4.95 14.64
C LEU A 14 -1.84 -6.25 15.20
N ASP A 15 -2.57 -6.21 16.32
CA ASP A 15 -3.27 -7.38 16.88
C ASP A 15 -4.30 -7.93 15.89
N LEU A 16 -5.07 -7.03 15.28
CA LEU A 16 -6.05 -7.42 14.26
C LEU A 16 -5.36 -7.93 13.00
N LEU A 17 -4.24 -7.32 12.60
CA LEU A 17 -3.45 -7.77 11.45
C LEU A 17 -2.95 -9.20 11.66
N ALA A 18 -2.34 -9.49 12.80
CA ALA A 18 -1.87 -10.83 13.15
C ALA A 18 -3.04 -11.84 13.23
N ALA A 19 -4.14 -11.47 13.89
CA ALA A 19 -5.34 -12.28 13.98
C ALA A 19 -5.98 -12.58 12.62
N SER A 20 -5.77 -11.72 11.63
CA SER A 20 -6.22 -11.91 10.24
C SER A 20 -5.37 -12.91 9.45
N GLY A 21 -4.30 -13.46 10.03
CA GLY A 21 -3.42 -14.44 9.35
C GLY A 21 -2.30 -13.79 8.53
N ALA A 22 -2.08 -12.49 8.66
CA ALA A 22 -0.89 -11.85 8.13
C ALA A 22 0.36 -12.36 8.86
N ASN A 23 1.51 -12.34 8.17
CA ASN A 23 2.81 -12.67 8.75
C ASN A 23 3.78 -11.49 8.80
N GLY A 24 3.37 -10.32 8.32
CA GLY A 24 4.21 -9.14 8.35
C GLY A 24 3.51 -7.87 7.87
N PHE A 25 4.22 -6.77 8.04
CA PHE A 25 3.81 -5.47 7.50
C PHE A 25 5.03 -4.67 7.01
N ARG A 26 4.77 -3.57 6.31
CA ARG A 26 5.83 -2.65 5.91
C ARG A 26 5.60 -1.25 6.49
N THR A 27 6.71 -0.54 6.70
CA THR A 27 6.74 0.88 7.03
C THR A 27 7.37 1.69 5.89
N TRP A 28 7.22 3.02 5.94
CA TRP A 28 7.87 3.95 5.00
C TRP A 28 9.01 4.73 5.64
N GLY A 29 9.13 4.65 6.97
CA GLY A 29 10.16 5.28 7.76
C GLY A 29 10.65 4.35 8.86
N ALA A 30 11.82 4.68 9.43
CA ALA A 30 12.49 3.93 10.49
C ALA A 30 12.73 4.78 11.76
N ASP A 31 12.18 5.99 11.82
CA ASP A 31 12.36 6.86 12.98
C ASP A 31 11.67 6.25 14.21
N ASP A 32 12.44 6.10 15.30
CA ASP A 32 11.99 5.55 16.59
C ASP A 32 11.16 4.26 16.51
N ILE A 33 11.45 3.42 15.53
CA ILE A 33 10.67 2.21 15.21
C ILE A 33 10.82 1.08 16.25
N GLY A 34 11.75 1.17 17.21
CA GLY A 34 12.03 0.12 18.19
C GLY A 34 10.79 -0.47 18.88
N PRO A 35 9.94 0.34 19.53
CA PRO A 35 8.71 -0.17 20.17
C PRO A 35 7.76 -0.87 19.20
N LEU A 36 7.75 -0.46 17.92
CA LEU A 36 6.94 -1.09 16.89
C LEU A 36 7.50 -2.47 16.50
N LEU A 37 8.83 -2.59 16.43
CA LEU A 37 9.50 -3.87 16.19
C LEU A 37 9.29 -4.84 17.35
N ASP A 38 9.41 -4.38 18.62
CA ASP A 38 9.11 -5.19 19.81
C ASP A 38 7.66 -5.71 19.77
N ARG A 39 6.71 -4.84 19.37
CA ARG A 39 5.32 -5.26 19.24
C ARG A 39 5.13 -6.27 18.11
N ALA A 40 5.76 -6.07 16.97
CA ALA A 40 5.73 -7.01 15.85
C ALA A 40 6.23 -8.39 16.27
N ASP A 41 7.38 -8.46 16.92
CA ASP A 41 7.97 -9.71 17.43
C ASP A 41 7.01 -10.41 18.39
N SER A 42 6.44 -9.69 19.35
CA SER A 42 5.46 -10.25 20.30
C SER A 42 4.22 -10.86 19.65
N LEU A 43 3.88 -10.43 18.43
CA LEU A 43 2.75 -10.91 17.63
C LEU A 43 3.17 -11.95 16.56
N GLY A 44 4.45 -12.27 16.44
CA GLY A 44 4.97 -13.15 15.40
C GLY A 44 4.90 -12.53 14.00
N LEU A 45 4.90 -11.19 13.90
CA LEU A 45 4.93 -10.45 12.64
C LEU A 45 6.34 -10.04 12.29
N THR A 46 6.68 -10.09 11.01
CA THR A 46 7.92 -9.51 10.48
C THR A 46 7.68 -8.12 9.89
N VAL A 47 8.75 -7.33 9.79
CA VAL A 47 8.68 -5.96 9.30
C VAL A 47 9.65 -5.73 8.15
N THR A 48 9.14 -5.32 7.00
CA THR A 48 9.98 -4.65 6.00
C THR A 48 10.11 -3.20 6.42
N VAL A 49 11.29 -2.87 6.96
CA VAL A 49 11.59 -1.55 7.50
C VAL A 49 11.93 -0.59 6.37
N GLY A 50 11.06 0.38 6.11
CA GLY A 50 11.24 1.37 5.06
C GLY A 50 12.16 2.51 5.48
N PHE A 51 12.95 3.00 4.54
CA PHE A 51 13.67 4.26 4.65
C PHE A 51 13.11 5.25 3.63
N TRP A 52 12.63 6.37 4.11
CA TRP A 52 12.16 7.42 3.22
C TRP A 52 13.33 8.08 2.51
N MET A 53 13.41 7.91 1.21
CA MET A 53 14.30 8.65 0.33
C MET A 53 13.51 9.74 -0.39
N GLY A 54 14.13 10.90 -0.59
CA GLY A 54 13.47 12.04 -1.20
C GLY A 54 12.91 11.73 -2.59
N GLN A 55 11.73 12.25 -2.90
CA GLN A 55 11.10 12.08 -4.21
C GLN A 55 11.42 13.27 -5.12
N GLU A 56 11.77 13.00 -6.38
CA GLU A 56 12.04 14.05 -7.35
C GLU A 56 10.83 14.99 -7.57
N GLN A 57 9.62 14.46 -7.52
CA GLN A 57 8.39 15.25 -7.65
C GLN A 57 8.16 16.22 -6.49
N GLN A 58 8.78 15.97 -5.34
CA GLN A 58 8.75 16.83 -4.15
C GLN A 58 9.98 17.75 -4.09
N GLY A 59 10.77 17.84 -5.15
CA GLY A 59 11.91 18.73 -5.28
C GLY A 59 13.23 18.18 -4.73
N PHE A 60 13.33 16.88 -4.46
CA PHE A 60 14.61 16.28 -4.09
C PHE A 60 15.54 16.22 -5.32
N ASP A 61 16.77 16.68 -5.14
CA ASP A 61 17.80 16.69 -6.20
C ASP A 61 18.86 15.61 -5.95
N TYR A 62 18.77 14.52 -6.69
CA TYR A 62 19.73 13.43 -6.63
C TYR A 62 21.12 13.78 -7.21
N SER A 63 21.27 14.92 -7.87
CA SER A 63 22.57 15.44 -8.27
C SER A 63 23.28 16.23 -7.15
N ASP A 64 22.57 16.55 -6.05
CA ASP A 64 23.14 17.19 -4.86
C ASP A 64 23.70 16.13 -3.90
N PRO A 65 25.05 16.00 -3.80
CA PRO A 65 25.65 14.99 -2.95
C PRO A 65 25.40 15.20 -1.45
N GLN A 66 25.09 16.43 -1.01
CA GLN A 66 24.79 16.70 0.39
C GLN A 66 23.38 16.23 0.76
N GLN A 67 22.42 16.40 -0.15
CA GLN A 67 21.07 15.85 0.07
C GLN A 67 21.12 14.32 0.14
N VAL A 68 21.81 13.70 -0.80
CA VAL A 68 21.98 12.23 -0.84
C VAL A 68 22.69 11.72 0.43
N ALA A 69 23.79 12.37 0.85
CA ALA A 69 24.54 11.94 2.03
C ALA A 69 23.71 11.97 3.32
N ARG A 70 22.84 12.99 3.50
CA ARG A 70 21.99 13.10 4.68
C ARG A 70 20.98 11.95 4.80
N GLN A 71 20.37 11.53 3.72
CA GLN A 71 19.42 10.39 3.77
C GLN A 71 20.12 9.06 3.96
N VAL A 72 21.31 8.90 3.39
CA VAL A 72 22.15 7.69 3.58
C VAL A 72 22.58 7.55 5.05
N GLU A 73 22.96 8.66 5.72
CA GLU A 73 23.38 8.58 7.12
C GLU A 73 22.23 8.20 8.06
N ARG A 74 21.03 8.74 7.84
CA ARG A 74 19.84 8.31 8.62
C ARG A 74 19.54 6.83 8.46
N ALA A 75 19.62 6.31 7.25
CA ALA A 75 19.44 4.87 7.01
C ALA A 75 20.53 4.05 7.68
N ARG A 76 21.81 4.51 7.62
CA ARG A 76 22.94 3.88 8.30
C ARG A 76 22.73 3.73 9.81
N GLU A 77 22.30 4.80 10.46
CA GLU A 77 22.04 4.80 11.91
C GLU A 77 20.94 3.80 12.28
N ALA A 78 19.85 3.76 11.52
CA ALA A 78 18.73 2.85 11.76
C ALA A 78 19.13 1.38 11.51
N ILE A 79 19.86 1.08 10.43
CA ILE A 79 20.36 -0.28 10.17
C ILE A 79 21.22 -0.75 11.33
N LEU A 80 22.22 0.02 11.77
CA LEU A 80 23.09 -0.32 12.88
C LEU A 80 22.34 -0.56 14.19
N ARG A 81 21.25 0.20 14.39
CA ARG A 81 20.45 0.10 15.62
C ARG A 81 19.54 -1.12 15.65
N TYR A 82 19.01 -1.54 14.50
CA TYR A 82 17.93 -2.52 14.45
C TYR A 82 18.25 -3.82 13.70
N LYS A 83 19.43 -3.98 13.10
CA LYS A 83 19.80 -5.15 12.29
C LYS A 83 19.70 -6.48 13.05
N ASP A 84 19.90 -6.46 14.36
CA ASP A 84 19.84 -7.67 15.19
C ASP A 84 18.44 -7.93 15.77
N HIS A 85 17.43 -7.13 15.38
CA HIS A 85 16.07 -7.27 15.92
C HIS A 85 15.29 -8.38 15.18
N PRO A 86 14.71 -9.38 15.91
CA PRO A 86 14.12 -10.58 15.31
C PRO A 86 12.92 -10.30 14.38
N ALA A 87 12.24 -9.16 14.54
CA ALA A 87 11.13 -8.80 13.67
C ALA A 87 11.58 -8.20 12.32
N VAL A 88 12.83 -7.79 12.15
CA VAL A 88 13.29 -7.24 10.86
C VAL A 88 13.31 -8.35 9.82
N LEU A 89 12.68 -8.12 8.67
CA LEU A 89 12.64 -9.04 7.54
C LEU A 89 13.54 -8.56 6.40
N ALA A 90 13.48 -7.27 6.10
CA ALA A 90 14.18 -6.67 4.97
C ALA A 90 14.29 -5.15 5.14
N TRP A 91 15.24 -4.55 4.44
CA TRP A 91 15.42 -3.10 4.36
C TRP A 91 14.79 -2.54 3.09
N GLY A 92 13.75 -1.71 3.25
CA GLY A 92 13.07 -1.02 2.16
C GLY A 92 13.72 0.32 1.85
N LEU A 93 14.56 0.37 0.82
CA LEU A 93 15.40 1.50 0.48
C LEU A 93 14.70 2.44 -0.51
N GLY A 94 13.93 3.38 0.00
CA GLY A 94 13.15 4.33 -0.75
C GLY A 94 11.77 3.82 -1.19
N ASN A 95 10.89 4.75 -1.50
CA ASN A 95 9.55 4.52 -2.03
C ASN A 95 9.23 5.54 -3.10
N GLU A 96 9.05 5.11 -4.33
CA GLU A 96 8.62 5.95 -5.47
C GLU A 96 9.48 7.21 -5.65
N MET A 97 10.80 7.08 -5.52
CA MET A 97 11.73 8.22 -5.60
C MET A 97 11.67 8.93 -6.97
N GLU A 98 11.41 8.17 -8.03
CA GLU A 98 11.24 8.66 -9.39
C GLU A 98 9.90 9.40 -9.60
N GLY A 99 8.96 9.24 -8.69
CA GLY A 99 7.64 9.84 -8.75
C GLY A 99 6.89 9.49 -10.03
N PHE A 100 6.24 10.50 -10.64
CA PHE A 100 5.48 10.33 -11.87
C PHE A 100 6.34 10.36 -13.15
N LYS A 101 7.67 10.49 -13.03
CA LYS A 101 8.60 10.41 -14.17
C LYS A 101 8.71 8.97 -14.66
N ASP A 102 9.37 8.78 -15.79
CA ASP A 102 9.52 7.48 -16.44
C ASP A 102 10.53 6.53 -15.75
N GLY A 103 11.21 6.99 -14.69
CA GLY A 103 12.22 6.22 -13.98
C GLY A 103 13.57 6.14 -14.68
N GLY A 104 13.82 6.98 -15.70
CA GLY A 104 15.06 6.95 -16.47
C GLY A 104 16.23 7.74 -15.85
N ASN A 105 16.07 8.40 -14.68
CA ASN A 105 17.16 9.18 -14.06
C ASN A 105 18.18 8.26 -13.36
N PRO A 106 19.40 8.05 -13.88
CA PRO A 106 20.37 7.14 -13.29
C PRO A 106 20.89 7.63 -11.93
N ALA A 107 20.78 8.91 -11.59
CA ALA A 107 21.24 9.43 -10.30
C ALA A 107 20.37 8.93 -9.13
N VAL A 108 19.06 8.77 -9.35
CA VAL A 108 18.13 8.14 -8.39
C VAL A 108 18.61 6.73 -8.07
N TRP A 109 18.81 5.92 -9.10
CA TRP A 109 19.14 4.51 -8.94
C TRP A 109 20.57 4.29 -8.41
N ALA A 110 21.50 5.17 -8.76
CA ALA A 110 22.85 5.14 -8.19
C ALA A 110 22.84 5.44 -6.68
N ALA A 111 22.00 6.35 -6.22
CA ALA A 111 21.83 6.62 -4.79
C ALA A 111 21.21 5.43 -4.07
N VAL A 112 20.18 4.80 -4.65
CA VAL A 112 19.56 3.57 -4.14
C VAL A 112 20.58 2.44 -4.03
N ASP A 113 21.34 2.21 -5.09
CA ASP A 113 22.36 1.14 -5.12
C ASP A 113 23.48 1.36 -4.10
N SER A 114 23.92 2.61 -3.95
CA SER A 114 24.92 2.97 -2.95
C SER A 114 24.44 2.68 -1.52
N LEU A 115 23.16 2.91 -1.26
CA LEU A 115 22.54 2.56 0.03
C LEU A 115 22.37 1.04 0.18
N GLY A 116 22.03 0.31 -0.89
CA GLY A 116 22.00 -1.15 -0.90
C GLY A 116 23.36 -1.75 -0.58
N ALA A 117 24.42 -1.26 -1.22
CA ALA A 117 25.78 -1.67 -0.92
C ALA A 117 26.21 -1.35 0.52
N LEU A 118 25.73 -0.23 1.08
CA LEU A 118 25.97 0.10 2.49
C LEU A 118 25.20 -0.87 3.40
N ALA A 119 23.95 -1.13 3.12
CA ALA A 119 23.12 -2.05 3.90
C ALA A 119 23.75 -3.44 4.00
N HIS A 120 24.18 -4.02 2.89
CA HIS A 120 24.87 -5.32 2.87
C HIS A 120 26.19 -5.35 3.66
N ARG A 121 26.93 -4.22 3.72
CA ARG A 121 28.16 -4.15 4.53
C ARG A 121 27.86 -4.07 6.03
N LEU A 122 26.74 -3.46 6.42
CA LEU A 122 26.37 -3.27 7.82
C LEU A 122 25.57 -4.47 8.36
N ASP A 123 24.80 -5.07 7.47
CA ASP A 123 23.87 -6.15 7.76
C ASP A 123 23.80 -7.11 6.56
N PRO A 124 24.63 -8.15 6.53
CA PRO A 124 24.64 -9.12 5.45
C PRO A 124 23.49 -10.14 5.53
N ASP A 125 22.73 -10.15 6.63
CA ASP A 125 21.73 -11.19 6.92
C ASP A 125 20.34 -10.83 6.39
N HIS A 126 20.04 -9.52 6.23
CA HIS A 126 18.73 -9.07 5.73
C HIS A 126 18.80 -8.56 4.29
N PRO A 127 17.87 -8.99 3.42
CA PRO A 127 17.82 -8.53 2.05
C PRO A 127 17.40 -7.08 1.94
N THR A 128 17.80 -6.47 0.83
CA THR A 128 17.43 -5.10 0.45
C THR A 128 16.34 -5.12 -0.62
N LEU A 129 15.42 -4.17 -0.52
CA LEU A 129 14.46 -3.90 -1.58
C LEU A 129 14.34 -2.39 -1.85
N THR A 130 13.99 -2.01 -3.06
CA THR A 130 13.59 -0.64 -3.42
C THR A 130 12.23 -0.67 -4.10
N VAL A 131 11.41 0.36 -3.88
CA VAL A 131 10.01 0.37 -4.31
C VAL A 131 9.82 1.39 -5.42
N MET A 132 9.40 0.93 -6.60
CA MET A 132 9.05 1.76 -7.74
C MET A 132 7.55 2.05 -7.80
N ALA A 133 7.20 3.22 -8.37
CA ALA A 133 5.84 3.64 -8.65
C ALA A 133 5.33 3.02 -9.94
N GLU A 134 4.74 1.82 -9.90
CA GLU A 134 4.27 1.08 -11.08
C GLU A 134 5.44 0.53 -11.97
N LEU A 135 5.10 -0.27 -12.98
CA LEU A 135 6.06 -0.91 -13.90
C LEU A 135 6.38 -0.10 -15.17
N GLY A 136 5.70 1.01 -15.36
CA GLY A 136 5.82 1.78 -16.61
C GLY A 136 7.17 2.46 -16.83
N GLY A 137 7.41 2.95 -18.04
CA GLY A 137 8.63 3.65 -18.41
C GLY A 137 9.88 2.78 -18.37
N GLN A 138 10.99 3.35 -17.89
CA GLN A 138 12.29 2.70 -17.81
C GLN A 138 12.60 2.07 -16.45
N ARG A 139 11.64 2.03 -15.50
CA ARG A 139 11.85 1.63 -14.10
C ARG A 139 12.46 0.24 -13.94
N VAL A 140 11.89 -0.76 -14.61
CA VAL A 140 12.38 -2.15 -14.54
C VAL A 140 13.79 -2.26 -15.10
N GLU A 141 14.03 -1.67 -16.29
CA GLU A 141 15.37 -1.64 -16.90
C GLU A 141 16.38 -0.93 -15.99
N SER A 142 16.00 0.23 -15.43
CA SER A 142 16.88 1.05 -14.60
C SER A 142 17.29 0.32 -13.32
N VAL A 143 16.36 -0.32 -12.61
CA VAL A 143 16.69 -1.10 -11.40
C VAL A 143 17.63 -2.25 -11.75
N HIS A 144 17.38 -2.98 -12.84
CA HIS A 144 18.24 -4.10 -13.26
C HIS A 144 19.64 -3.63 -13.69
N ARG A 145 19.72 -2.47 -14.34
CA ARG A 145 20.96 -1.93 -14.85
C ARG A 145 21.81 -1.23 -13.79
N TYR A 146 21.20 -0.46 -12.91
CA TYR A 146 21.89 0.45 -12.00
C TYR A 146 21.87 0.01 -10.53
N CYS A 147 21.08 -1.01 -10.15
CA CYS A 147 20.94 -1.44 -8.77
C CYS A 147 21.36 -2.91 -8.57
N PRO A 148 22.65 -3.27 -8.82
CA PRO A 148 23.12 -4.63 -8.56
C PRO A 148 23.05 -5.01 -7.08
N ASN A 149 23.14 -4.05 -6.15
CA ASN A 149 23.09 -4.27 -4.70
C ASN A 149 21.64 -4.23 -4.13
N ILE A 150 20.63 -4.28 -4.97
CA ILE A 150 19.24 -4.47 -4.54
C ILE A 150 18.83 -5.91 -4.86
N ASP A 151 18.41 -6.64 -3.84
CA ASP A 151 18.07 -8.08 -3.95
C ASP A 151 16.66 -8.26 -4.51
N ILE A 152 15.71 -7.45 -4.05
CA ILE A 152 14.27 -7.59 -4.31
C ILE A 152 13.73 -6.30 -4.93
N VAL A 153 12.92 -6.43 -5.95
CA VAL A 153 12.20 -5.30 -6.56
C VAL A 153 10.86 -5.11 -5.86
N GLY A 154 10.67 -3.96 -5.22
CA GLY A 154 9.37 -3.54 -4.71
C GLY A 154 8.55 -2.86 -5.81
N ILE A 155 7.27 -3.14 -5.87
CA ILE A 155 6.35 -2.58 -6.87
C ILE A 155 5.09 -2.09 -6.18
N ASN A 156 4.76 -0.81 -6.36
CA ASN A 156 3.45 -0.28 -6.03
C ASN A 156 2.59 -0.30 -7.30
N SER A 157 1.40 -0.87 -7.22
CA SER A 157 0.46 -0.87 -8.35
C SER A 157 -0.96 -1.08 -7.82
N TYR A 158 -1.92 -0.36 -8.36
CA TYR A 158 -3.30 -0.39 -7.90
C TYR A 158 -4.22 -1.12 -8.89
N GLY A 159 -4.88 -0.42 -9.81
CA GLY A 159 -5.78 -1.07 -10.77
C GLY A 159 -5.11 -2.12 -11.67
N GLY A 160 -3.82 -1.93 -11.95
CA GLY A 160 -2.99 -2.83 -12.75
C GLY A 160 -2.36 -4.00 -12.00
N ALA A 161 -2.48 -4.07 -10.67
CA ALA A 161 -1.67 -4.95 -9.82
C ALA A 161 -1.80 -6.44 -10.16
N ALA A 162 -2.99 -6.93 -10.50
CA ALA A 162 -3.20 -8.33 -10.87
C ALA A 162 -2.42 -8.77 -12.12
N SER A 163 -1.99 -7.83 -12.96
CA SER A 163 -1.24 -8.09 -14.20
C SER A 163 0.29 -8.02 -14.03
N ILE A 164 0.78 -7.66 -12.85
CA ILE A 164 2.21 -7.53 -12.55
C ILE A 164 3.01 -8.77 -12.97
N PRO A 165 2.60 -10.02 -12.67
CA PRO A 165 3.40 -11.20 -13.01
C PRO A 165 3.80 -11.27 -14.49
N GLY A 166 2.85 -11.02 -15.38
CA GLY A 166 3.09 -11.01 -16.82
C GLY A 166 3.85 -9.77 -17.29
N ARG A 167 3.43 -8.58 -16.84
CA ARG A 167 4.07 -7.31 -17.23
C ARG A 167 5.52 -7.21 -16.78
N TYR A 168 5.82 -7.61 -15.55
CA TYR A 168 7.18 -7.57 -15.03
C TYR A 168 8.15 -8.38 -15.90
N ARG A 169 7.77 -9.62 -16.25
CA ARG A 169 8.57 -10.46 -17.15
C ARG A 169 8.69 -9.88 -18.55
N SER A 170 7.62 -9.34 -19.10
CA SER A 170 7.64 -8.74 -20.44
C SER A 170 8.54 -7.51 -20.54
N LEU A 171 8.79 -6.83 -19.41
CA LEU A 171 9.72 -5.71 -19.29
C LEU A 171 11.15 -6.13 -18.93
N GLY A 172 11.45 -7.43 -18.94
CA GLY A 172 12.77 -7.96 -18.66
C GLY A 172 13.07 -8.14 -17.17
N GLY A 173 12.06 -8.11 -16.30
CA GLY A 173 12.21 -8.35 -14.87
C GLY A 173 12.62 -9.80 -14.58
N THR A 174 13.74 -9.95 -13.86
CA THR A 174 14.32 -11.26 -13.49
C THR A 174 14.63 -11.38 -12.02
N LYS A 175 14.77 -10.26 -11.29
CA LYS A 175 14.94 -10.29 -9.84
C LYS A 175 13.64 -10.74 -9.15
N PRO A 176 13.70 -11.37 -7.97
CA PRO A 176 12.52 -11.57 -7.14
C PRO A 176 11.82 -10.22 -6.88
N TYR A 177 10.49 -10.25 -6.72
CA TYR A 177 9.75 -9.02 -6.44
C TYR A 177 8.72 -9.22 -5.32
N VAL A 178 8.38 -8.11 -4.67
CA VAL A 178 7.26 -7.98 -3.72
C VAL A 178 6.35 -6.88 -4.22
N VAL A 179 5.04 -7.10 -4.22
CA VAL A 179 4.10 -6.01 -4.45
C VAL A 179 3.92 -5.27 -3.13
N CYS A 180 4.50 -4.07 -3.05
CA CYS A 180 4.62 -3.31 -1.81
C CYS A 180 3.39 -2.46 -1.48
N GLU A 181 2.59 -2.16 -2.49
CA GLU A 181 1.28 -1.55 -2.34
C GLU A 181 0.35 -2.08 -3.44
N TYR A 182 -0.81 -2.55 -3.03
CA TYR A 182 -1.94 -2.82 -3.91
C TYR A 182 -3.24 -2.59 -3.14
N GLY A 183 -4.26 -2.14 -3.86
CA GLY A 183 -5.54 -1.83 -3.23
C GLY A 183 -6.60 -1.51 -4.27
N ALA A 184 -7.62 -0.80 -3.87
CA ALA A 184 -8.60 -0.25 -4.80
C ALA A 184 -7.88 0.54 -5.91
N PRO A 185 -8.43 0.61 -7.13
CA PRO A 185 -7.85 1.42 -8.20
C PRO A 185 -7.63 2.86 -7.74
N GLY A 186 -6.55 3.47 -8.20
CA GLY A 186 -6.25 4.86 -7.91
C GLY A 186 -7.30 5.81 -8.49
N THR A 187 -7.41 7.01 -7.94
CA THR A 187 -8.35 8.04 -8.44
C THR A 187 -8.08 8.42 -9.89
N TRP A 188 -6.86 8.18 -10.36
CA TRP A 188 -6.43 8.39 -11.75
C TRP A 188 -6.81 7.25 -12.70
N GLU A 189 -7.23 6.10 -12.18
CA GLU A 189 -7.61 4.88 -12.92
C GLU A 189 -9.12 4.74 -13.06
N ILE A 190 -9.90 5.55 -12.32
CA ILE A 190 -11.36 5.52 -12.32
C ILE A 190 -11.91 6.72 -13.08
N GLY A 191 -13.01 6.49 -13.77
CA GLY A 191 -13.76 7.55 -14.48
C GLY A 191 -14.31 8.62 -13.53
N ARG A 192 -14.54 9.80 -14.09
CA ARG A 192 -15.20 10.90 -13.38
C ARG A 192 -16.63 11.01 -13.83
N ASN A 193 -17.52 11.35 -12.91
CA ASN A 193 -18.92 11.67 -13.22
C ASN A 193 -19.07 13.03 -13.93
N ALA A 194 -20.28 13.43 -14.23
CA ALA A 194 -20.59 14.67 -14.96
C ALA A 194 -20.11 15.96 -14.24
N TRP A 195 -19.84 15.87 -12.94
CA TRP A 195 -19.36 17.00 -12.11
C TRP A 195 -17.86 16.93 -11.84
N GLY A 196 -17.15 15.99 -12.45
CA GLY A 196 -15.71 15.82 -12.30
C GLY A 196 -15.27 15.07 -11.04
N ALA A 197 -16.22 14.60 -10.23
CA ALA A 197 -15.91 13.77 -9.06
C ALA A 197 -15.58 12.33 -9.48
N VAL A 198 -14.64 11.70 -8.80
CA VAL A 198 -14.37 10.26 -8.94
C VAL A 198 -15.41 9.46 -8.15
N GLU A 199 -15.84 8.33 -8.69
CA GLU A 199 -16.84 7.48 -8.04
C GLU A 199 -16.15 6.38 -7.25
N GLU A 200 -16.12 6.54 -5.93
CA GLU A 200 -15.55 5.53 -5.05
C GLU A 200 -16.40 4.25 -5.07
N TRP A 201 -15.72 3.12 -5.21
CA TRP A 201 -16.40 1.82 -5.15
C TRP A 201 -16.87 1.50 -3.73
N PRO A 202 -18.02 0.85 -3.57
CA PRO A 202 -18.46 0.32 -2.29
C PRO A 202 -17.44 -0.63 -1.67
N SER A 203 -17.42 -0.70 -0.34
CA SER A 203 -16.50 -1.55 0.42
C SER A 203 -16.51 -3.01 -0.05
N THR A 204 -17.68 -3.56 -0.39
CA THR A 204 -17.84 -4.92 -0.92
C THR A 204 -17.14 -5.11 -2.26
N GLU A 205 -17.22 -4.15 -3.15
CA GLU A 205 -16.55 -4.22 -4.46
C GLU A 205 -15.04 -4.14 -4.32
N LYS A 206 -14.55 -3.23 -3.47
CA LYS A 206 -13.14 -3.13 -3.11
C LYS A 206 -12.62 -4.45 -2.54
N ALA A 207 -13.35 -5.10 -1.63
CA ALA A 207 -12.98 -6.39 -1.07
C ALA A 207 -12.77 -7.47 -2.14
N GLY A 208 -13.67 -7.54 -3.09
CA GLY A 208 -13.52 -8.43 -4.24
C GLY A 208 -12.30 -8.12 -5.10
N PHE A 209 -11.94 -6.83 -5.24
CA PHE A 209 -10.75 -6.43 -5.97
C PHE A 209 -9.46 -6.83 -5.23
N TYR A 210 -9.37 -6.57 -3.92
CA TYR A 210 -8.23 -7.01 -3.08
C TYR A 210 -8.02 -8.52 -3.18
N ARG A 211 -9.09 -9.30 -3.09
CA ARG A 211 -9.03 -10.76 -3.18
C ARG A 211 -8.51 -11.23 -4.53
N ARG A 212 -9.10 -10.78 -5.63
CA ARG A 212 -8.66 -11.17 -6.99
C ARG A 212 -7.22 -10.79 -7.27
N THR A 213 -6.80 -9.61 -6.81
CA THR A 213 -5.42 -9.15 -6.95
C THR A 213 -4.46 -10.04 -6.16
N TYR A 214 -4.76 -10.32 -4.91
CA TYR A 214 -3.95 -11.23 -4.08
C TYR A 214 -3.81 -12.61 -4.71
N ASP A 215 -4.91 -13.20 -5.17
CA ASP A 215 -4.91 -14.52 -5.81
C ASP A 215 -4.05 -14.53 -7.10
N ALA A 216 -4.12 -13.46 -7.91
CA ALA A 216 -3.30 -13.34 -9.12
C ALA A 216 -1.80 -13.21 -8.81
N LEU A 217 -1.44 -12.46 -7.76
CA LEU A 217 -0.04 -12.29 -7.35
C LEU A 217 0.54 -13.59 -6.78
N THR A 218 -0.21 -14.27 -5.92
CA THR A 218 0.25 -15.51 -5.28
C THR A 218 0.31 -16.71 -6.23
N ALA A 219 -0.37 -16.64 -7.35
CA ALA A 219 -0.24 -17.63 -8.42
C ALA A 219 1.15 -17.58 -9.10
N ASP A 220 1.90 -16.47 -8.97
CA ASP A 220 3.28 -16.37 -9.45
C ASP A 220 4.30 -16.88 -8.45
N SER A 221 4.41 -18.17 -8.32
CA SER A 221 5.37 -18.81 -7.39
C SER A 221 6.85 -18.72 -7.80
N GLY A 222 7.15 -18.14 -8.98
CA GLY A 222 8.51 -18.13 -9.51
C GLY A 222 9.34 -16.93 -9.08
N LEU A 223 8.75 -15.73 -9.05
CA LEU A 223 9.45 -14.47 -8.74
C LEU A 223 8.76 -13.67 -7.64
N CYS A 224 7.44 -13.82 -7.45
CA CYS A 224 6.68 -13.10 -6.44
C CYS A 224 6.96 -13.68 -5.04
N LEU A 225 7.50 -12.87 -4.15
CA LEU A 225 7.74 -13.23 -2.75
C LEU A 225 6.55 -12.90 -1.85
N GLY A 226 5.48 -12.37 -2.40
CA GLY A 226 4.27 -11.98 -1.70
C GLY A 226 3.90 -10.52 -1.86
N SER A 227 3.07 -10.01 -0.97
CA SER A 227 2.50 -8.67 -1.13
C SER A 227 2.09 -8.01 0.17
N TYR A 228 2.02 -6.67 0.13
CA TYR A 228 1.49 -5.80 1.18
C TYR A 228 0.27 -5.04 0.64
N ALA A 229 -0.89 -5.31 1.21
CA ALA A 229 -2.11 -4.55 0.91
C ALA A 229 -2.03 -3.11 1.42
N PHE A 230 -2.49 -2.16 0.65
CA PHE A 230 -2.49 -0.75 1.01
C PHE A 230 -3.95 -0.27 1.25
N LEU A 231 -4.29 0.29 2.39
CA LEU A 231 -3.49 0.57 3.56
C LEU A 231 -4.14 -0.11 4.78
N TRP A 232 -3.36 -0.80 5.63
CA TRP A 232 -3.85 -1.31 6.91
C TRP A 232 -3.92 -0.17 7.92
N GLY A 233 -5.12 0.35 8.09
CA GLY A 233 -5.41 1.53 8.86
C GLY A 233 -6.41 2.42 8.13
N TRP A 234 -6.42 3.66 8.51
CA TRP A 234 -7.23 4.72 7.93
C TRP A 234 -6.35 5.88 7.46
N LYS A 235 -6.69 6.44 6.32
CA LYS A 235 -6.02 7.60 5.76
C LYS A 235 -6.98 8.38 4.87
N PRO A 236 -7.15 9.70 5.10
CA PRO A 236 -7.95 10.55 4.23
C PRO A 236 -7.15 10.90 2.97
N GLU A 237 -7.21 10.03 1.97
CA GLU A 237 -6.62 10.26 0.65
C GLU A 237 -7.71 10.05 -0.40
N ALA A 238 -8.02 11.07 -1.17
CA ALA A 238 -9.20 11.21 -2.03
C ALA A 238 -10.51 11.25 -1.23
N THR A 239 -10.89 10.17 -0.59
CA THR A 239 -11.99 10.07 0.37
C THR A 239 -11.50 9.46 1.68
N PRO A 240 -12.27 9.53 2.78
CA PRO A 240 -11.88 8.89 4.03
C PRO A 240 -11.73 7.37 3.96
N THR A 241 -12.30 6.72 2.94
CA THR A 241 -12.33 5.26 2.81
C THR A 241 -11.69 4.74 1.52
N TRP A 242 -11.05 5.60 0.72
CA TRP A 242 -10.54 5.18 -0.61
C TRP A 242 -9.58 3.99 -0.52
N TYR A 243 -8.52 4.12 0.28
CA TYR A 243 -7.50 3.08 0.47
C TYR A 243 -7.53 2.42 1.84
N GLY A 244 -8.18 3.05 2.84
CA GLY A 244 -8.24 2.51 4.18
C GLY A 244 -8.94 1.15 4.23
N ILE A 245 -8.35 0.21 4.94
CA ILE A 245 -8.92 -1.12 5.20
C ILE A 245 -9.65 -1.14 6.55
N LEU A 246 -9.37 -0.16 7.40
CA LEU A 246 -10.05 0.08 8.66
C LEU A 246 -10.66 1.49 8.67
N LEU A 247 -11.66 1.69 9.52
CA LEU A 247 -12.18 3.03 9.88
C LEU A 247 -11.33 3.66 11.00
N PRO A 248 -11.50 4.96 11.28
CA PRO A 248 -10.73 5.65 12.33
C PRO A 248 -10.90 5.04 13.72
N ASP A 249 -12.03 4.42 14.01
CA ASP A 249 -12.33 3.74 15.28
C ASP A 249 -11.79 2.29 15.34
N GLY A 250 -11.10 1.84 14.28
CA GLY A 250 -10.57 0.50 14.15
C GLY A 250 -11.56 -0.54 13.61
N SER A 251 -12.80 -0.15 13.31
CA SER A 251 -13.78 -1.03 12.66
C SER A 251 -13.29 -1.48 11.29
N ARG A 252 -13.55 -2.74 10.95
CA ARG A 252 -13.13 -3.33 9.67
C ARG A 252 -14.01 -2.87 8.52
N LEU A 253 -13.40 -2.67 7.37
CA LEU A 253 -14.07 -2.64 6.08
C LEU A 253 -13.98 -4.04 5.42
N ALA A 254 -14.83 -4.31 4.44
CA ALA A 254 -14.93 -5.63 3.82
C ALA A 254 -13.60 -6.14 3.21
N ALA A 255 -12.68 -5.25 2.85
CA ALA A 255 -11.34 -5.62 2.40
C ALA A 255 -10.52 -6.34 3.50
N ALA A 256 -10.69 -5.97 4.78
CA ALA A 256 -10.04 -6.67 5.89
C ALA A 256 -10.47 -8.14 5.96
N ASP A 257 -11.76 -8.40 5.78
CA ASP A 257 -12.31 -9.76 5.80
C ASP A 257 -11.85 -10.59 4.60
N ALA A 258 -11.83 -9.99 3.41
CA ALA A 258 -11.35 -10.66 2.20
C ALA A 258 -9.86 -11.04 2.30
N LEU A 259 -9.04 -10.16 2.88
CA LEU A 259 -7.62 -10.41 3.13
C LEU A 259 -7.43 -11.47 4.23
N ALA A 260 -8.20 -11.40 5.33
CA ALA A 260 -8.15 -12.40 6.39
C ALA A 260 -8.48 -13.80 5.85
N GLU A 261 -9.49 -13.93 5.00
CA GLU A 261 -9.81 -15.19 4.34
C GLU A 261 -8.68 -15.64 3.39
N ALA A 262 -8.12 -14.71 2.61
CA ALA A 262 -7.03 -15.03 1.68
C ALA A 262 -5.75 -15.49 2.41
N TRP A 263 -5.42 -14.88 3.55
CA TRP A 263 -4.21 -15.19 4.31
C TRP A 263 -4.33 -16.42 5.20
N SER A 264 -5.50 -16.59 5.85
CA SER A 264 -5.73 -17.70 6.79
C SER A 264 -6.34 -18.95 6.14
N GLY A 265 -6.93 -18.80 4.94
CA GLY A 265 -7.72 -19.84 4.27
C GLY A 265 -9.11 -20.04 4.86
N ARG A 266 -9.56 -19.15 5.76
CA ARG A 266 -10.87 -19.23 6.41
C ARG A 266 -11.50 -17.84 6.51
N PRO A 267 -12.79 -17.70 6.18
CA PRO A 267 -13.50 -16.45 6.40
C PRO A 267 -13.56 -16.12 7.89
N PRO A 268 -13.58 -14.84 8.28
CA PRO A 268 -13.91 -14.42 9.63
C PRO A 268 -15.27 -14.95 10.08
N ALA A 269 -15.41 -15.25 11.37
CA ALA A 269 -16.67 -15.79 11.94
C ALA A 269 -17.83 -14.78 11.85
N ASN A 270 -17.52 -13.50 11.88
CA ASN A 270 -18.44 -12.39 11.64
C ASN A 270 -17.81 -11.50 10.57
N ARG A 271 -18.49 -11.35 9.44
CA ARG A 271 -18.04 -10.58 8.28
C ARG A 271 -18.68 -9.19 8.25
N CYS A 272 -18.06 -8.29 7.55
CA CYS A 272 -18.63 -6.97 7.28
C CYS A 272 -19.93 -7.11 6.46
N PRO A 273 -20.91 -6.22 6.66
CA PRO A 273 -22.10 -6.18 5.84
C PRO A 273 -21.76 -6.04 4.35
N ALA A 274 -22.49 -6.77 3.53
CA ALA A 274 -22.40 -6.67 2.07
C ALA A 274 -23.26 -5.52 1.56
N ILE A 275 -22.64 -4.57 0.86
CA ILE A 275 -23.36 -3.49 0.15
C ILE A 275 -23.66 -4.00 -1.24
N GLU A 276 -24.96 -4.19 -1.54
CA GLU A 276 -25.44 -4.64 -2.85
C GLU A 276 -25.78 -3.46 -3.78
N GLY A 277 -26.07 -2.29 -3.22
CA GLY A 277 -26.35 -1.08 -3.98
C GLY A 277 -26.57 0.13 -3.12
N LEU A 278 -26.19 1.28 -3.68
CA LEU A 278 -26.46 2.61 -3.14
C LEU A 278 -26.94 3.47 -4.32
N SER A 279 -28.10 4.09 -4.18
CA SER A 279 -28.66 4.94 -5.24
C SER A 279 -29.32 6.17 -4.67
N LEU A 280 -29.38 7.22 -5.48
CA LEU A 280 -30.20 8.41 -5.22
C LEU A 280 -31.49 8.34 -6.03
N ASP A 281 -32.59 8.56 -5.34
CA ASP A 281 -33.91 8.75 -5.99
C ASP A 281 -34.07 10.22 -6.39
N GLY A 282 -34.20 10.48 -7.69
CA GLY A 282 -34.45 11.81 -8.21
C GLY A 282 -33.36 12.34 -9.14
N PRO A 283 -33.42 13.60 -9.51
CA PRO A 283 -32.44 14.21 -10.41
C PRO A 283 -31.08 14.35 -9.73
N GLY A 284 -29.98 14.27 -10.52
CA GLY A 284 -28.63 14.46 -10.04
C GLY A 284 -28.32 15.88 -9.56
N GLU A 285 -29.13 16.87 -9.99
CA GLU A 285 -29.02 18.27 -9.57
C GLU A 285 -30.31 18.69 -8.86
N VAL A 286 -30.14 19.29 -7.69
CA VAL A 286 -31.24 19.78 -6.88
C VAL A 286 -30.95 21.19 -6.35
N ALA A 287 -31.99 21.98 -6.13
CA ALA A 287 -31.83 23.29 -5.51
C ALA A 287 -31.43 23.17 -4.01
N PRO A 288 -30.76 24.18 -3.45
CA PRO A 288 -30.48 24.22 -2.02
C PRO A 288 -31.76 24.07 -1.19
N GLY A 289 -31.71 23.20 -0.17
CA GLY A 289 -32.88 22.90 0.68
C GLY A 289 -33.86 21.86 0.11
N ALA A 290 -33.61 21.32 -1.08
CA ALA A 290 -34.43 20.23 -1.62
C ALA A 290 -34.18 18.94 -0.83
N ARG A 291 -35.21 18.10 -0.73
CA ARG A 291 -35.08 16.76 -0.15
C ARG A 291 -34.56 15.80 -1.21
N VAL A 292 -33.49 15.07 -0.84
CA VAL A 292 -32.94 13.98 -1.63
C VAL A 292 -33.20 12.68 -0.87
N ARG A 293 -33.56 11.64 -1.58
CA ARG A 293 -33.71 10.29 -1.02
C ARG A 293 -32.59 9.42 -1.52
N ALA A 294 -31.81 8.87 -0.56
CA ALA A 294 -30.86 7.81 -0.83
C ALA A 294 -31.44 6.45 -0.43
N VAL A 295 -31.14 5.42 -1.20
CA VAL A 295 -31.58 4.06 -0.95
C VAL A 295 -30.34 3.16 -0.85
N LEU A 296 -30.18 2.53 0.31
CA LEU A 296 -29.15 1.52 0.56
C LEU A 296 -29.80 0.14 0.46
N LYS A 297 -29.18 -0.75 -0.31
CA LYS A 297 -29.45 -2.17 -0.32
C LYS A 297 -28.23 -2.89 0.24
N ALA A 298 -28.36 -3.48 1.43
CA ALA A 298 -27.30 -4.17 2.12
C ALA A 298 -27.86 -5.36 2.88
N GLY A 299 -27.02 -6.36 3.12
CA GLY A 299 -27.32 -7.54 3.91
C GLY A 299 -26.13 -7.95 4.76
N ASP A 300 -26.38 -8.58 5.89
CA ASP A 300 -25.35 -9.20 6.70
C ASP A 300 -25.17 -10.67 6.28
N PRO A 301 -23.93 -11.13 6.02
CA PRO A 301 -23.70 -12.51 5.60
C PRO A 301 -24.10 -13.56 6.62
N GLU A 302 -24.11 -13.24 7.91
CA GLU A 302 -24.51 -14.10 9.03
C GLU A 302 -25.98 -13.88 9.42
N GLY A 303 -26.64 -12.87 8.87
CA GLY A 303 -28.03 -12.53 9.14
C GLY A 303 -28.25 -11.61 10.34
N ASP A 304 -27.20 -10.94 10.79
CA ASP A 304 -27.28 -10.01 11.92
C ASP A 304 -28.07 -8.74 11.55
N PRO A 305 -28.76 -8.10 12.53
CA PRO A 305 -29.47 -6.87 12.31
C PRO A 305 -28.53 -5.74 11.92
N LEU A 306 -28.86 -5.00 10.86
CA LEU A 306 -28.07 -3.86 10.39
C LEU A 306 -28.66 -2.53 10.89
N ALA A 307 -27.77 -1.59 11.23
CA ALA A 307 -28.08 -0.18 11.40
C ALA A 307 -27.34 0.63 10.35
N ALA A 308 -28.01 1.63 9.75
CA ALA A 308 -27.41 2.51 8.77
C ALA A 308 -27.30 3.93 9.31
N THR A 309 -26.09 4.51 9.21
CA THR A 309 -25.85 5.93 9.47
C THR A 309 -25.52 6.63 8.17
N TRP A 310 -26.16 7.77 7.94
CA TRP A 310 -25.97 8.60 6.75
C TRP A 310 -25.18 9.84 7.12
N VAL A 311 -24.09 10.08 6.41
CA VAL A 311 -23.28 11.29 6.55
C VAL A 311 -23.19 11.94 5.17
N LEU A 312 -23.53 13.22 5.09
CA LEU A 312 -23.38 14.03 3.90
C LEU A 312 -22.16 14.93 4.08
N THR A 313 -21.17 14.78 3.22
CA THR A 313 -19.97 15.61 3.24
C THR A 313 -19.83 16.32 1.88
N ARG A 314 -19.00 17.36 1.85
CA ARG A 314 -18.52 17.91 0.58
C ARG A 314 -17.65 16.87 -0.12
N ASP A 315 -17.68 16.90 -1.45
CA ASP A 315 -16.67 16.20 -2.22
C ASP A 315 -15.31 16.89 -2.12
N ALA A 316 -14.24 16.15 -2.33
CA ALA A 316 -12.89 16.70 -2.36
C ALA A 316 -12.76 17.70 -3.51
N SER A 317 -12.23 18.88 -3.22
CA SER A 317 -11.94 19.89 -4.26
C SER A 317 -10.70 19.51 -5.09
N GLN A 318 -9.82 18.70 -4.50
CA GLN A 318 -8.63 18.14 -5.14
C GLN A 318 -8.49 16.70 -4.65
N TYR A 319 -8.00 15.83 -5.53
CA TYR A 319 -7.66 14.46 -5.18
C TYR A 319 -6.15 14.37 -5.09
N GLU A 320 -5.63 14.54 -3.87
CA GLU A 320 -4.21 14.39 -3.60
C GLU A 320 -3.77 12.95 -3.86
N THR A 321 -2.56 12.81 -4.39
CA THR A 321 -1.93 11.52 -4.70
C THR A 321 -0.49 11.53 -4.18
N GLY A 322 0.15 10.35 -4.17
CA GLY A 322 1.55 10.24 -3.75
C GLY A 322 1.77 10.35 -2.24
N GLY A 323 0.80 9.89 -1.46
CA GLY A 323 0.94 9.78 -0.02
C GLY A 323 0.63 11.04 0.78
N VAL A 324 0.09 12.06 0.16
CA VAL A 324 -0.31 13.30 0.86
C VAL A 324 -1.67 13.09 1.53
N ASP A 325 -1.75 13.40 2.83
CA ASP A 325 -3.01 13.37 3.56
C ASP A 325 -3.92 14.52 3.11
N GLN A 326 -5.14 14.18 2.79
CA GLN A 326 -6.16 15.16 2.42
C GLN A 326 -6.83 15.71 3.69
N ALA A 327 -7.12 17.01 3.71
CA ALA A 327 -7.86 17.61 4.82
C ALA A 327 -9.25 16.97 4.96
N ALA A 328 -9.71 16.77 6.20
CA ALA A 328 -11.04 16.27 6.48
C ALA A 328 -12.10 17.16 5.84
N MET A 329 -13.05 16.56 5.14
CA MET A 329 -14.13 17.29 4.49
C MET A 329 -15.18 17.68 5.52
N PRO A 330 -15.58 18.94 5.60
CA PRO A 330 -16.66 19.36 6.51
C PRO A 330 -17.99 18.73 6.11
N SER A 331 -18.73 18.26 7.13
CA SER A 331 -20.10 17.76 6.98
C SER A 331 -21.12 18.88 6.77
#